data_024bc1e95718848e70eb84953bea7b75
#
_entry.id   024bc1e95718848e70eb84953bea7b75
#
_cell.length_a   1.000
_cell.length_b   1.000
_cell.length_c   1.000
_cell.angle_alpha   90.00
_cell.angle_beta   90.00
_cell.angle_gamma   90.00
#
_symmetry.space_group_name_H-M   'P 1'
#
loop_
_entity.id
_entity.type
_entity.pdbx_description
1 polymer ?
#
loop_
_entity_poly.entity_id
_entity_poly.type
_entity_poly.pdbx_seq_one_letter_code
_entity_poly.pdbx_strand_id
1 'polypeptide(L)'
;LNTKSLHGQNKDALAKMQKGNWEYDIVEAGMKCNMPDVLAAIGLATLREYEAVQLPRRKLVVEKYLEAFRKFDWAQLPVVHTADKESSYHLFMLRIKNIDEPKRNAVIQKIFDQDVAVNVHFKPLPLLTYYKNLGYRMEDYPVAFDNYACEISLPVYVDLTDEQINTVVNAVEHAVKEIIPG
;
A
#
# COMPACT_ATOMS: atom_id res chain seq x y z
N LEU A 1 -17.30 0.85 17.02
CA LEU A 1 -16.01 1.53 16.83
C LEU A 1 -15.86 2.76 17.72
N ASN A 2 -16.88 3.64 17.83
CA ASN A 2 -16.80 4.88 18.62
C ASN A 2 -16.47 4.62 20.09
N THR A 3 -17.11 3.65 20.74
CA THR A 3 -16.82 3.24 22.11
C THR A 3 -15.37 2.79 22.29
N LYS A 4 -14.89 1.89 21.42
CA LYS A 4 -13.53 1.33 21.51
C LYS A 4 -12.41 2.34 21.30
N SER A 5 -12.63 3.36 20.48
CA SER A 5 -11.65 4.42 20.23
C SER A 5 -11.57 5.47 21.35
N LEU A 6 -12.51 5.47 22.27
CA LEU A 6 -12.59 6.38 23.42
C LEU A 6 -12.68 5.62 24.75
N HIS A 7 -11.71 4.79 25.06
CA HIS A 7 -11.58 4.02 26.30
C HIS A 7 -12.74 3.04 26.60
N GLY A 8 -13.65 2.76 25.66
CA GLY A 8 -14.86 1.99 25.93
C GLY A 8 -15.99 2.79 26.60
N GLN A 9 -15.94 4.12 26.54
CA GLN A 9 -16.96 4.99 27.10
C GLN A 9 -18.27 4.94 26.33
N ASN A 10 -19.40 4.92 27.04
CA ASN A 10 -20.74 4.91 26.45
C ASN A 10 -21.25 6.29 25.99
N LYS A 11 -20.51 7.37 26.26
CA LYS A 11 -20.85 8.76 25.84
C LYS A 11 -19.71 9.39 25.03
N ASP A 12 -20.07 10.10 23.97
CA ASP A 12 -19.15 10.91 23.19
C ASP A 12 -18.94 12.32 23.81
N ALA A 13 -18.03 13.10 23.20
CA ALA A 13 -17.70 14.43 23.67
C ALA A 13 -18.90 15.41 23.59
N LEU A 14 -19.76 15.30 22.57
CA LEU A 14 -20.91 16.16 22.38
C LEU A 14 -21.97 15.93 23.47
N ALA A 15 -22.21 14.66 23.82
CA ALA A 15 -23.11 14.32 24.90
C ALA A 15 -22.64 14.87 26.27
N LYS A 16 -21.31 14.96 26.48
CA LYS A 16 -20.70 15.51 27.69
C LYS A 16 -20.81 17.05 27.79
N MET A 17 -20.95 17.75 26.68
CA MET A 17 -21.07 19.22 26.66
C MET A 17 -22.44 19.72 27.13
N GLN A 18 -23.45 18.87 27.29
CA GLN A 18 -24.75 19.24 27.82
C GLN A 18 -24.67 19.47 29.34
N LYS A 19 -25.24 20.57 29.81
CA LYS A 19 -25.25 20.92 31.25
C LYS A 19 -25.80 19.77 32.11
N GLY A 20 -25.03 19.38 33.13
CA GLY A 20 -25.41 18.33 34.07
C GLY A 20 -25.17 16.89 33.61
N ASN A 21 -24.65 16.68 32.41
CA ASN A 21 -24.44 15.35 31.84
C ASN A 21 -22.95 14.87 31.94
N TRP A 22 -22.40 14.90 33.15
CA TRP A 22 -21.00 14.54 33.42
C TRP A 22 -20.79 13.03 33.53
N GLU A 23 -21.82 12.25 33.90
CA GLU A 23 -21.71 10.83 34.18
C GLU A 23 -21.53 10.00 32.92
N TYR A 24 -20.60 9.09 32.93
CA TYR A 24 -20.33 8.11 31.88
C TYR A 24 -19.93 6.78 32.49
N ASP A 25 -19.99 5.72 31.71
CA ASP A 25 -19.55 4.38 32.10
C ASP A 25 -18.56 3.82 31.06
N ILE A 26 -17.69 2.89 31.48
CA ILE A 26 -16.80 2.11 30.64
C ILE A 26 -17.46 0.75 30.43
N VAL A 27 -18.07 0.54 29.28
CA VAL A 27 -18.86 -0.66 28.97
C VAL A 27 -18.03 -1.79 28.34
N GLU A 28 -16.81 -1.49 27.88
CA GLU A 28 -15.86 -2.47 27.34
C GLU A 28 -14.43 -1.93 27.40
N ALA A 29 -13.43 -2.80 27.30
CA ALA A 29 -12.04 -2.37 27.20
C ALA A 29 -11.79 -1.70 25.84
N GLY A 30 -11.30 -0.47 25.85
CA GLY A 30 -10.99 0.31 24.67
C GLY A 30 -9.64 1.02 24.74
N MET A 31 -9.25 1.66 23.65
CA MET A 31 -8.03 2.44 23.52
C MET A 31 -8.33 3.93 23.35
N LYS A 32 -7.38 4.80 23.63
CA LYS A 32 -7.43 6.21 23.27
C LYS A 32 -6.81 6.40 21.88
N CYS A 33 -7.65 6.36 20.85
CA CYS A 33 -7.19 6.45 19.46
C CYS A 33 -8.13 7.26 18.55
N ASN A 34 -8.89 8.20 19.11
CA ASN A 34 -9.67 9.14 18.31
C ASN A 34 -8.75 10.12 17.55
N MET A 35 -9.12 10.41 16.31
CA MET A 35 -8.38 11.34 15.46
C MET A 35 -8.51 12.76 16.03
N PRO A 36 -7.38 13.52 16.19
CA PRO A 36 -7.44 14.93 16.53
C PRO A 36 -8.13 15.76 15.44
N ASP A 37 -8.81 16.84 15.82
CA ASP A 37 -9.60 17.68 14.91
C ASP A 37 -8.79 18.24 13.73
N VAL A 38 -7.52 18.58 13.95
CA VAL A 38 -6.62 19.04 12.89
C VAL A 38 -6.42 17.97 11.81
N LEU A 39 -6.17 16.73 12.21
CA LEU A 39 -6.02 15.60 11.27
C LEU A 39 -7.36 15.25 10.62
N ALA A 40 -8.46 15.35 11.36
CA ALA A 40 -9.80 15.13 10.82
C ALA A 40 -10.16 16.17 9.77
N ALA A 41 -9.79 17.44 9.96
CA ALA A 41 -10.02 18.51 8.98
C ALA A 41 -9.23 18.27 7.67
N ILE A 42 -7.96 17.88 7.77
CA ILE A 42 -7.13 17.51 6.60
C ILE A 42 -7.75 16.29 5.88
N GLY A 43 -8.10 15.26 6.64
CA GLY A 43 -8.74 14.06 6.10
C GLY A 43 -10.07 14.35 5.41
N LEU A 44 -10.89 15.26 5.97
CA LEU A 44 -12.15 15.67 5.37
C LEU A 44 -11.96 16.43 4.05
N ALA A 45 -10.96 17.31 3.96
CA ALA A 45 -10.62 18.01 2.72
C ALA A 45 -10.21 16.99 1.62
N THR A 46 -9.32 16.07 1.96
CA THR A 46 -8.90 14.99 1.06
C THR A 46 -10.07 14.11 0.61
N LEU A 47 -10.96 13.74 1.53
CA LEU A 47 -12.12 12.89 1.23
C LEU A 47 -13.10 13.54 0.26
N ARG A 48 -13.31 14.86 0.37
CA ARG A 48 -14.18 15.61 -0.55
C ARG A 48 -13.72 15.59 -1.99
N GLU A 49 -12.40 15.50 -2.20
CA GLU A 49 -11.77 15.48 -3.52
C GLU A 49 -11.46 14.06 -4.01
N TYR A 50 -11.63 13.05 -3.15
CA TYR A 50 -11.15 11.71 -3.42
C TYR A 50 -11.71 11.12 -4.72
N GLU A 51 -13.04 11.11 -4.88
CA GLU A 51 -13.70 10.52 -6.06
C GLU A 51 -13.53 11.35 -7.32
N ALA A 52 -13.54 12.69 -7.19
CA ALA A 52 -13.51 13.58 -8.33
C ALA A 52 -12.09 13.83 -8.87
N VAL A 53 -11.07 13.78 -8.03
CA VAL A 53 -9.71 14.16 -8.39
C VAL A 53 -8.72 13.02 -8.14
N GLN A 54 -8.63 12.52 -6.90
CA GLN A 54 -7.54 11.63 -6.52
C GLN A 54 -7.66 10.24 -7.14
N LEU A 55 -8.84 9.64 -7.09
CA LEU A 55 -9.07 8.30 -7.64
C LEU A 55 -8.86 8.25 -9.16
N PRO A 56 -9.40 9.17 -9.99
CA PRO A 56 -9.14 9.20 -11.43
C PRO A 56 -7.67 9.40 -11.79
N ARG A 57 -6.95 10.25 -11.04
CA ARG A 57 -5.52 10.47 -11.27
C ARG A 57 -4.69 9.24 -10.96
N ARG A 58 -4.94 8.55 -9.85
CA ARG A 58 -4.27 7.29 -9.51
C ARG A 58 -4.59 6.20 -10.53
N LYS A 59 -5.85 6.11 -10.98
CA LYS A 59 -6.27 5.19 -12.04
C LYS A 59 -5.46 5.41 -13.32
N LEU A 60 -5.33 6.66 -13.76
CA LEU A 60 -4.55 7.02 -14.94
C LEU A 60 -3.08 6.55 -14.82
N VAL A 61 -2.44 6.78 -13.67
CA VAL A 61 -1.06 6.32 -13.43
C VAL A 61 -0.96 4.80 -13.56
N VAL A 62 -1.87 4.07 -12.92
CA VAL A 62 -1.91 2.60 -12.95
C VAL A 62 -2.17 2.07 -14.36
N GLU A 63 -3.09 2.67 -15.11
CA GLU A 63 -3.38 2.31 -16.51
C GLU A 63 -2.14 2.48 -17.40
N LYS A 64 -1.38 3.55 -17.24
CA LYS A 64 -0.12 3.77 -17.96
C LYS A 64 0.93 2.72 -17.63
N TYR A 65 1.07 2.33 -16.37
CA TYR A 65 1.95 1.23 -15.99
C TYR A 65 1.48 -0.11 -16.59
N LEU A 66 0.18 -0.40 -16.55
CA LEU A 66 -0.36 -1.62 -17.17
C LEU A 66 -0.06 -1.67 -18.66
N GLU A 67 -0.26 -0.57 -19.38
CA GLU A 67 0.05 -0.47 -20.81
C GLU A 67 1.56 -0.67 -21.08
N ALA A 68 2.40 0.03 -20.32
CA ALA A 68 3.86 -0.01 -20.51
C ALA A 68 4.46 -1.40 -20.24
N PHE A 69 4.00 -2.09 -19.18
CA PHE A 69 4.57 -3.37 -18.78
C PHE A 69 3.91 -4.58 -19.46
N ARG A 70 2.74 -4.45 -20.09
CA ARG A 70 2.05 -5.56 -20.77
C ARG A 70 2.86 -6.23 -21.87
N LYS A 71 3.77 -5.50 -22.50
CA LYS A 71 4.66 -6.02 -23.57
C LYS A 71 5.77 -6.94 -23.10
N PHE A 72 6.02 -7.03 -21.79
CA PHE A 72 7.13 -7.80 -21.24
C PHE A 72 6.64 -9.15 -20.69
N ASP A 73 7.18 -10.23 -21.20
CA ASP A 73 6.85 -11.60 -20.78
C ASP A 73 7.22 -11.87 -19.31
N TRP A 74 8.25 -11.21 -18.79
CA TRP A 74 8.68 -11.32 -17.41
C TRP A 74 7.72 -10.61 -16.43
N ALA A 75 6.88 -9.68 -16.90
CA ALA A 75 6.00 -8.92 -16.03
C ALA A 75 4.72 -9.71 -15.69
N GLN A 76 4.40 -9.78 -14.41
CA GLN A 76 3.09 -10.21 -13.92
C GLN A 76 2.36 -9.00 -13.32
N LEU A 77 1.35 -8.54 -14.03
CA LEU A 77 0.61 -7.33 -13.71
C LEU A 77 -0.44 -7.59 -12.62
N PRO A 78 -0.72 -6.60 -11.76
CA PRO A 78 -1.82 -6.70 -10.80
C PRO A 78 -3.17 -6.69 -11.52
N VAL A 79 -4.15 -7.42 -10.96
CA VAL A 79 -5.55 -7.37 -11.40
C VAL A 79 -6.22 -6.20 -10.68
N VAL A 80 -6.51 -5.13 -11.41
CA VAL A 80 -7.08 -3.89 -10.86
C VAL A 80 -8.59 -3.77 -11.03
N HIS A 81 -9.17 -4.56 -11.92
CA HIS A 81 -10.62 -4.60 -12.20
C HIS A 81 -11.06 -6.02 -12.51
N THR A 82 -12.21 -6.40 -11.98
CA THR A 82 -12.96 -7.64 -12.31
C THR A 82 -14.44 -7.30 -12.42
N ALA A 83 -15.29 -8.28 -12.75
CA ALA A 83 -16.74 -8.06 -12.88
C ALA A 83 -17.42 -7.59 -11.58
N ASP A 84 -16.81 -7.89 -10.42
CA ASP A 84 -17.37 -7.66 -9.08
C ASP A 84 -16.57 -6.70 -8.21
N LYS A 85 -15.44 -6.18 -8.68
CA LYS A 85 -14.58 -5.27 -7.90
C LYS A 85 -13.67 -4.39 -8.74
N GLU A 86 -13.37 -3.23 -8.20
CA GLU A 86 -12.41 -2.28 -8.73
C GLU A 86 -11.40 -1.88 -7.64
N SER A 87 -10.15 -1.71 -8.03
CA SER A 87 -9.08 -1.26 -7.14
C SER A 87 -9.27 0.21 -6.74
N SER A 88 -8.80 0.57 -5.55
CA SER A 88 -8.61 1.98 -5.16
C SER A 88 -7.36 2.62 -5.80
N TYR A 89 -6.62 1.86 -6.59
CA TYR A 89 -5.38 2.29 -7.26
C TYR A 89 -4.35 2.89 -6.29
N HIS A 90 -4.33 2.38 -5.06
CA HIS A 90 -3.40 2.86 -4.02
C HIS A 90 -1.97 2.39 -4.26
N LEU A 91 -1.81 1.15 -4.69
CA LEU A 91 -0.52 0.52 -4.97
C LEU A 91 -0.50 -0.08 -6.38
N PHE A 92 0.67 -0.08 -7.01
CA PHE A 92 0.95 -0.88 -8.19
C PHE A 92 2.04 -1.90 -7.86
N MET A 93 1.61 -3.13 -7.59
CA MET A 93 2.48 -4.25 -7.23
C MET A 93 2.87 -5.02 -8.49
N LEU A 94 4.01 -4.67 -9.08
CA LEU A 94 4.59 -5.40 -10.20
C LEU A 94 5.32 -6.65 -9.67
N ARG A 95 5.00 -7.81 -10.21
CA ARG A 95 5.76 -9.03 -9.93
C ARG A 95 6.60 -9.42 -11.13
N ILE A 96 7.85 -9.81 -10.86
CA ILE A 96 8.79 -10.25 -11.90
C ILE A 96 8.80 -11.77 -11.88
N LYS A 97 8.36 -12.39 -12.96
CA LYS A 97 8.30 -13.86 -13.07
C LYS A 97 9.70 -14.49 -13.04
N ASN A 98 9.79 -15.68 -12.47
CA ASN A 98 11.00 -16.51 -12.45
C ASN A 98 12.21 -15.83 -11.79
N ILE A 99 11.96 -14.98 -10.78
CA ILE A 99 13.00 -14.32 -9.98
C ILE A 99 12.92 -14.75 -8.53
N ASP A 100 14.05 -14.81 -7.86
CA ASP A 100 14.16 -15.00 -6.42
C ASP A 100 14.31 -13.66 -5.67
N GLU A 101 14.22 -13.71 -4.34
CA GLU A 101 14.34 -12.52 -3.49
C GLU A 101 15.70 -11.80 -3.67
N PRO A 102 16.88 -12.48 -3.71
CA PRO A 102 18.16 -11.82 -3.94
C PRO A 102 18.23 -11.05 -5.26
N LYS A 103 17.75 -11.64 -6.35
CA LYS A 103 17.74 -10.98 -7.66
C LYS A 103 16.73 -9.82 -7.68
N ARG A 104 15.54 -10.00 -7.09
CA ARG A 104 14.57 -8.92 -6.92
C ARG A 104 15.17 -7.74 -6.15
N ASN A 105 15.92 -8.00 -5.09
CA ASN A 105 16.61 -6.97 -4.33
C ASN A 105 17.70 -6.28 -5.17
N ALA A 106 18.40 -7.01 -6.02
CA ALA A 106 19.35 -6.42 -6.96
C ALA A 106 18.65 -5.52 -8.01
N VAL A 107 17.49 -5.93 -8.53
CA VAL A 107 16.66 -5.08 -9.41
C VAL A 107 16.24 -3.80 -8.67
N ILE A 108 15.77 -3.89 -7.43
CA ILE A 108 15.41 -2.72 -6.61
C ILE A 108 16.60 -1.77 -6.49
N GLN A 109 17.81 -2.29 -6.18
CA GLN A 109 19.01 -1.45 -6.07
C GLN A 109 19.31 -0.73 -7.38
N LYS A 110 19.22 -1.42 -8.51
CA LYS A 110 19.43 -0.81 -9.84
C LYS A 110 18.39 0.26 -10.19
N ILE A 111 17.17 0.15 -9.68
CA ILE A 111 16.15 1.18 -9.82
C ILE A 111 16.50 2.39 -8.95
N PHE A 112 16.93 2.19 -7.71
CA PHE A 112 17.42 3.27 -6.84
C PHE A 112 18.64 3.99 -7.41
N ASP A 113 19.56 3.29 -8.07
CA ASP A 113 20.73 3.88 -8.73
C ASP A 113 20.35 4.86 -9.87
N GLN A 114 19.08 4.85 -10.31
CA GLN A 114 18.51 5.75 -11.31
C GLN A 114 17.57 6.81 -10.68
N ASP A 115 17.72 7.11 -9.39
CA ASP A 115 16.94 8.08 -8.63
C ASP A 115 15.42 7.79 -8.61
N VAL A 116 15.01 6.54 -8.79
CA VAL A 116 13.62 6.10 -8.69
C VAL A 116 13.40 5.33 -7.38
N ALA A 117 12.50 5.83 -6.55
CA ALA A 117 12.14 5.17 -5.30
C ALA A 117 11.04 4.11 -5.53
N VAL A 118 11.29 2.90 -5.08
CA VAL A 118 10.34 1.79 -5.08
C VAL A 118 10.28 1.14 -3.70
N ASN A 119 9.29 0.28 -3.47
CA ASN A 119 9.13 -0.40 -2.18
C ASN A 119 8.69 -1.86 -2.40
N VAL A 120 8.46 -2.58 -1.30
CA VAL A 120 7.86 -3.91 -1.27
C VAL A 120 6.72 -3.93 -0.26
N HIS A 121 5.52 -4.30 -0.67
CA HIS A 121 4.32 -4.37 0.18
C HIS A 121 3.77 -5.80 0.26
N PHE A 122 4.11 -6.57 1.31
CA PHE A 122 5.03 -6.28 2.43
C PHE A 122 5.90 -7.50 2.71
N LYS A 123 6.98 -7.31 3.47
CA LYS A 123 7.73 -8.44 4.02
C LYS A 123 6.76 -9.31 4.87
N PRO A 124 6.62 -10.61 4.58
CA PRO A 124 5.70 -11.49 5.31
C PRO A 124 5.98 -11.51 6.81
N LEU A 125 4.92 -11.52 7.62
CA LEU A 125 5.04 -11.49 9.08
C LEU A 125 5.96 -12.59 9.63
N PRO A 126 5.94 -13.85 9.13
CA PRO A 126 6.83 -14.90 9.61
C PRO A 126 8.32 -14.60 9.43
N LEU A 127 8.70 -13.67 8.54
CA LEU A 127 10.09 -13.23 8.34
C LEU A 127 10.54 -12.16 9.35
N LEU A 128 9.61 -11.54 10.09
CA LEU A 128 9.92 -10.52 11.08
C LEU A 128 10.31 -11.17 12.41
N THR A 129 11.33 -10.63 13.08
CA THR A 129 11.90 -11.18 14.32
C THR A 129 10.85 -11.45 15.41
N TYR A 130 9.93 -10.51 15.61
CA TYR A 130 8.87 -10.68 16.61
C TYR A 130 8.03 -11.93 16.36
N TYR A 131 7.58 -12.14 15.12
CA TYR A 131 6.73 -13.30 14.77
C TYR A 131 7.52 -14.61 14.73
N LYS A 132 8.80 -14.57 14.34
CA LYS A 132 9.70 -15.74 14.48
C LYS A 132 9.81 -16.18 15.93
N ASN A 133 9.95 -15.24 16.86
CA ASN A 133 10.02 -15.53 18.29
C ASN A 133 8.71 -16.09 18.86
N LEU A 134 7.57 -15.86 18.20
CA LEU A 134 6.27 -16.47 18.51
C LEU A 134 6.10 -17.87 17.88
N GLY A 135 7.09 -18.38 17.14
CA GLY A 135 7.07 -19.72 16.53
C GLY A 135 6.51 -19.78 15.10
N TYR A 136 6.19 -18.63 14.47
CA TYR A 136 5.80 -18.61 13.06
C TYR A 136 6.98 -18.92 12.15
N ARG A 137 6.76 -19.79 11.17
CA ARG A 137 7.78 -20.19 10.19
C ARG A 137 7.32 -19.84 8.79
N MET A 138 8.23 -19.35 7.95
CA MET A 138 7.89 -18.92 6.59
C MET A 138 7.48 -20.11 5.69
N GLU A 139 8.02 -21.28 5.96
CA GLU A 139 7.73 -22.53 5.23
C GLU A 139 6.25 -22.94 5.30
N ASP A 140 5.53 -22.48 6.32
CA ASP A 140 4.09 -22.73 6.48
C ASP A 140 3.23 -21.80 5.57
N TYR A 141 3.85 -20.82 4.91
CA TYR A 141 3.19 -19.80 4.08
C TYR A 141 3.86 -19.63 2.70
N PRO A 142 4.04 -20.71 1.91
CA PRO A 142 4.82 -20.65 0.66
C PRO A 142 4.25 -19.66 -0.36
N VAL A 143 2.92 -19.59 -0.52
CA VAL A 143 2.29 -18.63 -1.45
C VAL A 143 2.58 -17.18 -1.08
N ALA A 144 2.63 -16.85 0.21
CA ALA A 144 2.95 -15.50 0.66
C ALA A 144 4.43 -15.18 0.37
N PHE A 145 5.32 -16.14 0.56
CA PHE A 145 6.75 -15.98 0.24
C PHE A 145 6.98 -15.81 -1.25
N ASP A 146 6.37 -16.65 -2.09
CA ASP A 146 6.52 -16.59 -3.55
C ASP A 146 6.08 -15.24 -4.12
N ASN A 147 4.97 -14.70 -3.62
CA ASN A 147 4.51 -13.37 -4.02
C ASN A 147 5.45 -12.26 -3.55
N TYR A 148 5.94 -12.33 -2.32
CA TYR A 148 6.87 -11.36 -1.75
C TYR A 148 8.23 -11.37 -2.47
N ALA A 149 8.76 -12.56 -2.76
CA ALA A 149 10.08 -12.73 -3.33
C ALA A 149 10.25 -12.08 -4.71
N CYS A 150 9.17 -11.88 -5.44
CA CYS A 150 9.18 -11.35 -6.81
C CYS A 150 8.48 -9.97 -6.97
N GLU A 151 7.96 -9.39 -5.89
CA GLU A 151 7.15 -8.16 -5.93
C GLU A 151 8.01 -6.91 -5.77
N ILE A 152 7.69 -5.87 -6.57
CA ILE A 152 8.18 -4.49 -6.45
C ILE A 152 6.97 -3.56 -6.57
N SER A 153 6.79 -2.69 -5.59
CA SER A 153 5.74 -1.68 -5.63
C SER A 153 6.26 -0.38 -6.24
N LEU A 154 5.66 0.01 -7.34
CA LEU A 154 5.98 1.25 -8.04
C LEU A 154 5.25 2.46 -7.43
N PRO A 155 5.80 3.68 -7.56
CA PRO A 155 5.18 4.88 -7.02
C PRO A 155 3.83 5.19 -7.70
N VAL A 156 2.80 5.43 -6.89
CA VAL A 156 1.47 5.87 -7.34
C VAL A 156 0.99 7.01 -6.45
N TYR A 157 0.98 8.22 -6.97
CA TYR A 157 0.42 9.40 -6.30
C TYR A 157 -0.18 10.38 -7.31
N VAL A 158 -1.00 11.31 -6.82
CA VAL A 158 -1.87 12.16 -7.65
C VAL A 158 -1.10 13.06 -8.60
N ASP A 159 0.04 13.59 -8.15
CA ASP A 159 0.85 14.56 -8.89
C ASP A 159 1.94 13.95 -9.79
N LEU A 160 1.95 12.61 -9.93
CA LEU A 160 2.92 11.94 -10.78
C LEU A 160 2.70 12.32 -12.26
N THR A 161 3.71 12.95 -12.85
CA THR A 161 3.63 13.40 -14.26
C THR A 161 3.91 12.25 -15.24
N ASP A 162 3.55 12.45 -16.50
CA ASP A 162 3.82 11.48 -17.56
C ASP A 162 5.31 11.23 -17.75
N GLU A 163 6.12 12.26 -17.63
CA GLU A 163 7.58 12.15 -17.70
C GLU A 163 8.14 11.31 -16.56
N GLN A 164 7.64 11.52 -15.34
CA GLN A 164 8.03 10.71 -14.18
C GLN A 164 7.57 9.27 -14.31
N ILE A 165 6.36 9.01 -14.84
CA ILE A 165 5.89 7.65 -15.13
C ILE A 165 6.83 6.95 -16.12
N ASN A 166 7.22 7.64 -17.21
CA ASN A 166 8.15 7.10 -18.19
C ASN A 166 9.54 6.84 -17.57
N THR A 167 10.01 7.72 -16.70
CA THR A 167 11.26 7.53 -15.95
C THR A 167 11.21 6.26 -15.11
N VAL A 168 10.12 6.03 -14.37
CA VAL A 168 9.91 4.80 -13.57
C VAL A 168 9.91 3.56 -14.48
N VAL A 169 9.17 3.59 -15.57
CA VAL A 169 9.08 2.47 -16.52
C VAL A 169 10.44 2.12 -17.09
N ASN A 170 11.19 3.12 -17.55
CA ASN A 170 12.54 2.93 -18.13
C ASN A 170 13.52 2.39 -17.08
N ALA A 171 13.48 2.90 -15.85
CA ALA A 171 14.34 2.43 -14.77
C ALA A 171 14.08 0.96 -14.44
N VAL A 172 12.82 0.55 -14.38
CA VAL A 172 12.45 -0.86 -14.14
C VAL A 172 12.87 -1.74 -15.30
N GLU A 173 12.59 -1.34 -16.54
CA GLU A 173 12.97 -2.10 -17.74
C GLU A 173 14.49 -2.31 -17.81
N HIS A 174 15.26 -1.25 -17.61
CA HIS A 174 16.72 -1.31 -17.61
C HIS A 174 17.26 -2.22 -16.50
N ALA A 175 16.77 -2.06 -15.27
CA ALA A 175 17.18 -2.87 -14.12
C ALA A 175 16.88 -4.36 -14.31
N VAL A 176 15.70 -4.70 -14.85
CA VAL A 176 15.34 -6.09 -15.12
C VAL A 176 16.21 -6.69 -16.20
N LYS A 177 16.46 -5.99 -17.31
CA LYS A 177 17.37 -6.46 -18.39
C LYS A 177 18.80 -6.73 -17.92
N GLU A 178 19.28 -5.93 -16.99
CA GLU A 178 20.65 -6.07 -16.46
C GLU A 178 20.77 -7.29 -15.53
N ILE A 179 19.75 -7.59 -14.73
CA ILE A 179 19.78 -8.67 -13.73
C ILE A 179 19.25 -10.00 -14.28
N ILE A 180 18.36 -9.96 -15.25
CA ILE A 180 17.76 -11.14 -15.89
C ILE A 180 18.01 -11.03 -17.40
N PRO A 181 19.22 -11.34 -17.85
CA PRO A 181 19.48 -11.43 -19.30
C PRO A 181 18.60 -12.53 -19.88
N GLY A 182 17.85 -12.19 -20.94
CA GLY A 182 16.93 -13.09 -21.64
C GLY A 182 17.61 -14.31 -22.24
#